data_f46cdb6b9fbbcd2962929a1f9f6737d7
#
_entry.id   f46cdb6b9fbbcd2962929a1f9f6737d7
#
_cell.length_a   1.000
_cell.length_b   1.000
_cell.length_c   1.000
_cell.angle_alpha   90.00
_cell.angle_beta   90.00
_cell.angle_gamma   90.00
#
_symmetry.space_group_name_H-M   'P 1'
#
loop_
_entity.id
_entity.type
_entity.pdbx_description
1 polymer ?
#
loop_
_entity_poly.entity_id
_entity_poly.type
_entity_poly.pdbx_seq_one_letter_code
_entity_poly.pdbx_strand_id
1 'polypeptide(L)' 'MKTKTIQPSFAFRHFYPKKEGAYTFWTYMMNSRAKNTGWRLDYFLVSERLAPRLADCTIRNQVYGSDHCPLTLLLEKP' A
#
# COMPACT_ATOMS: atom_id res chain seq x y z
N MET A 1 -29.02 -13.00 13.81
CA MET A 1 -27.87 -12.09 13.74
C MET A 1 -26.88 -12.61 12.71
N LYS A 2 -26.43 -11.74 11.85
CA LYS A 2 -25.49 -12.12 10.80
C LYS A 2 -24.11 -12.30 11.38
N THR A 3 -23.48 -13.46 11.15
CA THR A 3 -22.10 -13.65 11.51
C THR A 3 -21.22 -12.88 10.55
N LYS A 4 -20.44 -11.95 11.06
CA LYS A 4 -19.53 -11.17 10.24
C LYS A 4 -18.27 -11.97 9.95
N THR A 5 -17.98 -12.18 8.68
CA THR A 5 -16.77 -12.82 8.26
C THR A 5 -15.61 -11.83 8.38
N ILE A 6 -14.56 -12.23 9.09
CA ILE A 6 -13.37 -11.41 9.24
C ILE A 6 -12.51 -11.60 7.99
N GLN A 7 -12.36 -10.54 7.21
CA GLN A 7 -11.57 -10.57 5.99
C GLN A 7 -10.38 -9.62 6.11
N PRO A 8 -9.24 -9.99 5.53
CA PRO A 8 -8.10 -9.09 5.51
C PRO A 8 -8.38 -7.88 4.63
N SER A 9 -7.79 -6.75 4.99
CA SER A 9 -7.89 -5.51 4.24
C SER A 9 -6.54 -5.04 3.78
N PHE A 10 -6.48 -4.52 2.56
CA PHE A 10 -5.27 -3.90 2.03
C PHE A 10 -5.15 -2.49 2.63
N ALA A 11 -4.09 -2.27 3.41
CA ALA A 11 -3.96 -1.05 4.18
C ALA A 11 -3.94 0.22 3.32
N PHE A 12 -3.20 0.21 2.19
CA PHE A 12 -3.14 1.38 1.34
C PHE A 12 -4.51 1.75 0.78
N ARG A 13 -5.26 0.76 0.29
CA ARG A 13 -6.60 1.01 -0.26
C ARG A 13 -7.63 1.37 0.80
N HIS A 14 -7.38 1.03 2.05
CA HIS A 14 -8.22 1.47 3.16
C HIS A 14 -8.24 2.99 3.26
N PHE A 15 -7.07 3.64 3.12
CA PHE A 15 -6.96 5.10 3.20
C PHE A 15 -7.20 5.79 1.87
N TYR A 16 -6.80 5.16 0.78
CA TYR A 16 -6.81 5.79 -0.55
C TYR A 16 -7.51 4.88 -1.56
N PRO A 17 -8.84 4.68 -1.40
CA PRO A 17 -9.56 3.67 -2.21
C PRO A 17 -9.61 3.98 -3.70
N LYS A 18 -9.46 5.26 -4.08
CA LYS A 18 -9.61 5.68 -5.47
C LYS A 18 -8.35 6.31 -6.05
N LYS A 19 -7.24 6.29 -5.30
CA LYS A 19 -6.01 6.93 -5.78
C LYS A 19 -5.41 6.14 -6.94
N GLU A 20 -5.09 6.84 -8.02
CA GLU A 20 -4.43 6.28 -9.19
C GLU A 20 -2.95 6.69 -9.22
N GLY A 21 -2.14 5.92 -9.97
CA GLY A 21 -0.72 6.24 -10.14
C GLY A 21 0.13 6.03 -8.91
N ALA A 22 -0.39 5.33 -7.90
CA ALA A 22 0.34 5.02 -6.67
C ALA A 22 0.94 3.63 -6.81
N TYR A 23 2.21 3.56 -7.17
CA TYR A 23 2.89 2.32 -7.48
C TYR A 23 4.06 2.07 -6.54
N THR A 24 4.47 0.80 -6.44
CA THR A 24 5.59 0.37 -5.61
C THR A 24 6.70 -0.27 -6.42
N PHE A 25 6.45 -0.55 -7.68
CA PHE A 25 7.39 -1.20 -8.59
C PHE A 25 7.37 -0.52 -9.95
N TRP A 26 8.54 -0.27 -10.50
CA TRP A 26 8.71 0.21 -11.87
C TRP A 26 9.87 -0.56 -12.48
N THR A 27 9.66 -1.14 -13.66
CA THR A 27 10.77 -1.80 -14.35
C THR A 27 11.88 -0.79 -14.64
N TYR A 28 13.12 -1.26 -14.69
CA TYR A 28 14.25 -0.41 -15.07
C TYR A 28 14.24 -0.06 -16.56
N MET A 29 13.46 -0.77 -17.35
CA MET A 29 13.40 -0.57 -18.79
C MET A 29 12.62 0.69 -19.14
N MET A 30 13.03 1.35 -20.23
CA MET A 30 12.29 2.45 -20.85
C MET A 30 12.02 3.64 -19.91
N ASN A 31 12.86 3.82 -18.87
CA ASN A 31 12.71 4.93 -17.93
C ASN A 31 11.34 4.97 -17.25
N SER A 32 10.82 3.81 -16.90
CA SER A 32 9.44 3.66 -16.43
C SER A 32 9.17 4.43 -15.15
N ARG A 33 10.14 4.50 -14.22
CA ARG A 33 9.94 5.20 -12.95
C ARG A 33 9.79 6.70 -13.13
N ALA A 34 10.58 7.30 -14.03
CA ALA A 34 10.47 8.72 -14.33
C ALA A 34 9.12 9.06 -14.96
N LYS A 35 8.57 8.14 -15.75
CA LYS A 35 7.26 8.29 -16.38
C LYS A 35 6.13 7.87 -15.47
N ASN A 36 6.44 7.32 -14.30
CA ASN A 36 5.49 6.68 -13.38
C ASN A 36 4.62 5.62 -14.07
N THR A 37 5.25 4.82 -14.91
CA THR A 37 4.62 3.64 -15.51
C THR A 37 5.00 2.43 -14.69
N GLY A 38 4.14 2.05 -13.77
CA GLY A 38 4.49 1.03 -12.79
C GLY A 38 3.31 0.20 -12.35
N TRP A 39 3.53 -0.53 -11.27
CA TRP A 39 2.56 -1.45 -10.69
C TRP A 39 2.60 -1.31 -9.17
N ARG A 40 1.45 -1.55 -8.51
CA ARG A 40 1.43 -1.68 -7.07
C ARG A 40 1.46 -3.17 -6.72
N LEU A 41 2.67 -3.68 -6.50
CA LEU A 41 2.89 -5.11 -6.25
C LEU A 41 3.11 -5.42 -4.77
N ASP A 42 3.48 -4.41 -3.99
CA ASP A 42 3.79 -4.57 -2.57
C ASP A 42 2.68 -3.92 -1.75
N TYR A 43 2.24 -4.59 -0.69
CA TYR A 43 1.16 -4.08 0.12
C TYR A 43 1.17 -4.73 1.51
N PHE A 44 0.58 -4.03 2.46
CA PHE A 44 0.29 -4.59 3.78
C PHE A 44 -1.13 -5.13 3.79
N LEU A 45 -1.25 -6.37 4.21
CA LEU A 45 -2.53 -7.03 4.38
C LEU A 45 -2.78 -7.17 5.88
N VAL A 46 -3.83 -6.55 6.37
CA VAL A 46 -4.14 -6.56 7.80
C VAL A 46 -5.50 -7.22 8.03
N SER A 47 -5.64 -7.88 9.19
CA SER A 47 -6.92 -8.44 9.56
C SER A 47 -7.94 -7.33 9.83
N GLU A 48 -9.22 -7.61 9.64
CA GLU A 48 -10.27 -6.64 9.90
C GLU A 48 -10.28 -6.15 11.34
N ARG A 49 -9.81 -6.99 12.28
CA ARG A 49 -9.72 -6.61 13.69
C ARG A 49 -8.73 -5.48 13.93
N LEU A 50 -7.69 -5.38 13.12
CA LEU A 50 -6.68 -4.32 13.24
C LEU A 50 -7.07 -3.06 12.48
N ALA A 51 -8.06 -3.12 11.60
CA ALA A 51 -8.43 -1.97 10.77
C ALA A 51 -8.71 -0.70 11.58
N PRO A 52 -9.41 -0.76 12.75
CA PRO A 52 -9.63 0.45 13.55
C PRO A 52 -8.36 1.06 14.13
N ARG A 53 -7.24 0.31 14.14
CA ARG A 53 -5.97 0.80 14.67
C ARG A 53 -5.02 1.29 13.58
N LEU A 54 -5.44 1.22 12.33
CA LEU A 54 -4.64 1.76 11.23
C LEU A 54 -4.62 3.28 11.30
N ALA A 55 -3.42 3.85 11.26
CA ALA A 55 -3.25 5.30 11.26
C ALA A 55 -2.94 5.82 9.86
N ASP A 56 -2.07 5.14 9.11
CA ASP A 56 -1.77 5.51 7.73
C ASP A 56 -0.99 4.39 7.04
N CYS A 57 -0.96 4.44 5.72
CA CYS A 57 -0.12 3.58 4.89
C CYS A 57 0.46 4.42 3.76
N THR A 58 1.78 4.55 3.73
CA THR A 58 2.45 5.45 2.81
C THR A 58 3.34 4.68 1.85
N ILE A 59 3.27 5.03 0.58
CA ILE A 59 4.19 4.52 -0.45
C ILE A 59 5.33 5.53 -0.55
N ARG A 60 6.56 5.08 -0.24
CA ARG A 60 7.75 5.94 -0.19
C ARG A 60 8.39 6.00 -1.57
N ASN A 61 7.70 6.56 -2.54
CA ASN A 61 8.12 6.54 -3.93
C ASN A 61 9.37 7.38 -4.25
N GLN A 62 9.79 8.24 -3.32
CA GLN A 62 11.01 9.02 -3.48
C GLN A 62 12.26 8.31 -2.99
N VAL A 63 12.14 7.09 -2.45
CA VAL A 63 13.28 6.30 -1.99
C VAL A 63 13.72 5.37 -3.12
N TYR A 64 14.97 5.54 -3.56
CA TYR A 64 15.56 4.78 -4.65
C TYR A 64 16.53 3.73 -4.12
N GLY A 65 17.03 2.86 -4.99
CA GLY A 65 17.97 1.80 -4.65
C GLY A 65 17.47 0.42 -5.03
N SER A 66 16.24 0.33 -5.54
CA SER A 66 15.62 -0.91 -6.00
C SER A 66 14.59 -0.55 -7.07
N ASP A 67 14.14 -1.54 -7.83
CA ASP A 67 12.99 -1.39 -8.75
C ASP A 67 11.67 -1.36 -7.97
N HIS A 68 11.69 -1.68 -6.68
CA HIS A 68 10.60 -1.43 -5.74
C HIS A 68 10.92 -0.23 -4.87
N CYS A 69 9.89 0.38 -4.28
CA CYS A 69 10.07 1.37 -3.23
C CYS A 69 9.46 0.86 -1.91
N PRO A 70 9.91 1.39 -0.76
CA PRO A 70 9.37 0.96 0.52
C PRO A 70 7.93 1.43 0.74
N LEU A 71 7.21 0.66 1.55
CA LEU A 71 5.93 1.06 2.12
C LEU A 71 6.07 1.19 3.63
N THR A 72 5.33 2.13 4.20
CA THR A 72 5.28 2.32 5.65
C THR A 72 3.85 2.14 6.13
N LEU A 73 3.68 1.32 7.16
CA LEU A 73 2.39 1.15 7.83
C LEU A 73 2.49 1.71 9.24
N LEU A 74 1.55 2.58 9.59
CA LEU A 74 1.45 3.15 10.93
C LEU A 74 0.21 2.60 11.61
N LEU A 75 0.42 2.04 12.81
CA LEU A 75 -0.65 1.53 13.64
C LEU A 75 -0.69 2.32 14.94
N GLU A 76 -1.89 2.62 15.41
CA GLU A 76 -2.07 3.23 16.71
C GLU A 76 -1.91 2.17 17.81
N LYS A 77 -1.36 2.57 18.96
CA LYS A 77 -1.28 1.70 20.11
C LYS A 77 -2.67 1.40 20.66
N PRO A 78 -2.87 0.20 21.24
CA PRO A 78 -4.14 -0.13 21.87
C PRO A 78 -4.48 0.76 23.05
#